data_a50a153e1d3fc2f85fed8d5bf1b0f684
#
_entry.id   a50a153e1d3fc2f85fed8d5bf1b0f684
#
_cell.length_a   1.000
_cell.length_b   1.000
_cell.length_c   1.000
_cell.angle_alpha   90.00
_cell.angle_beta   90.00
_cell.angle_gamma   90.00
#
_symmetry.space_group_name_H-M   'P 1'
#
loop_
_entity.id
_entity.type
_entity.pdbx_description
1 polymer ?
#
loop_
_entity_poly.entity_id
_entity_poly.type
_entity_poly.pdbx_seq_one_letter_code
_entity_poly.pdbx_strand_id
1 'polypeptide(L)'
;MAAVTVRYWAGARAAAGTTEESYDGETLGAVLDQAVAAHGAGLARVLSVASFLVDGVRTGRDAALADGATVEVLPPFAGGSR
;
A
#
# COMPACT_ATOMS: atom_id res chain seq x y z
N MET A 1 -16.03 -8.73 4.51
CA MET A 1 -14.95 -7.73 4.41
C MET A 1 -13.66 -8.33 4.90
N ALA A 2 -12.57 -7.96 4.29
CA ALA A 2 -11.26 -8.48 4.69
C ALA A 2 -10.55 -7.43 5.53
N ALA A 3 -10.05 -7.83 6.69
CA ALA A 3 -9.17 -7.02 7.52
C ALA A 3 -7.75 -7.28 7.06
N VAL A 4 -7.04 -6.25 6.61
CA VAL A 4 -5.69 -6.39 6.07
C VAL A 4 -4.74 -5.43 6.76
N THR A 5 -3.46 -5.80 6.77
CA THR A 5 -2.39 -4.93 7.26
C THR A 5 -1.67 -4.34 6.06
N VAL A 6 -1.48 -3.03 6.06
CA VAL A 6 -0.71 -2.34 5.03
C VAL A 6 0.62 -1.90 5.64
N ARG A 7 1.72 -2.34 5.05
CA ARG A 7 3.07 -1.96 5.49
C ARG A 7 3.67 -1.02 4.47
N TYR A 8 4.20 0.08 4.96
CA TYR A 8 4.78 1.12 4.11
C TYR A 8 6.30 1.07 4.20
N TRP A 9 6.96 1.16 3.05
CA TRP A 9 8.42 1.14 2.98
C TRP A 9 8.94 2.46 2.42
N ALA A 10 10.14 2.86 2.84
CA ALA A 10 10.87 4.02 2.30
C ALA A 10 9.98 5.28 2.19
N GLY A 11 9.86 5.86 1.02
CA GLY A 11 9.08 7.08 0.82
C GLY A 11 7.60 6.94 1.13
N ALA A 12 7.05 5.74 1.01
CA ALA A 12 5.66 5.49 1.38
C ALA A 12 5.46 5.63 2.89
N ARG A 13 6.43 5.16 3.68
CA ARG A 13 6.40 5.30 5.13
C ARG A 13 6.46 6.78 5.52
N ALA A 14 7.31 7.55 4.87
CA ALA A 14 7.40 8.98 5.12
C ALA A 14 6.08 9.70 4.78
N ALA A 15 5.46 9.33 3.67
CA ALA A 15 4.21 9.96 3.24
C ALA A 15 3.03 9.57 4.13
N ALA A 16 2.99 8.34 4.62
CA ALA A 16 1.92 7.87 5.50
C ALA A 16 2.13 8.29 6.95
N GLY A 17 3.36 8.54 7.35
CA GLY A 17 3.69 8.90 8.73
C GLY A 17 3.63 7.71 9.67
N THR A 18 3.61 6.50 9.16
CA THR A 18 3.56 5.28 9.97
C THR A 18 4.19 4.13 9.22
N THR A 19 4.63 3.11 9.95
CA THR A 19 5.23 1.92 9.37
C THR A 19 4.17 0.96 8.84
N GLU A 20 3.07 0.82 9.55
CA GLU A 20 1.98 -0.06 9.13
C GLU A 20 0.67 0.36 9.78
N GLU A 21 -0.42 -0.04 9.17
CA GLU A 21 -1.76 0.20 9.71
C GLU A 21 -2.73 -0.79 9.09
N SER A 22 -3.91 -0.90 9.69
CA SER A 22 -4.91 -1.87 9.26
C SER A 22 -6.09 -1.18 8.57
N TYR A 23 -6.64 -1.83 7.58
CA TYR A 23 -7.83 -1.38 6.88
C TYR A 23 -8.73 -2.56 6.58
N ASP A 24 -10.00 -2.28 6.35
CA ASP A 24 -10.95 -3.27 5.84
C ASP A 24 -11.24 -2.96 4.38
N GLY A 25 -11.16 -3.96 3.53
CA GLY A 25 -11.46 -3.77 2.11
C GLY A 25 -11.45 -5.08 1.36
N GLU A 26 -12.18 -5.11 0.27
CA GLU A 26 -12.34 -6.32 -0.54
C GLU A 26 -11.29 -6.42 -1.64
N THR A 27 -10.75 -5.29 -2.07
CA THR A 27 -9.73 -5.26 -3.10
C THR A 27 -8.56 -4.38 -2.66
N LEU A 28 -7.42 -4.60 -3.29
CA LEU A 28 -6.24 -3.77 -3.02
C LEU A 28 -6.55 -2.30 -3.29
N GLY A 29 -7.23 -1.98 -4.40
CA GLY A 29 -7.58 -0.60 -4.72
C GLY A 29 -8.43 0.06 -3.65
N ALA A 30 -9.41 -0.67 -3.11
CA ALA A 30 -10.27 -0.12 -2.04
C ALA A 30 -9.47 0.21 -0.79
N VAL A 31 -8.52 -0.64 -0.43
CA VAL A 31 -7.64 -0.41 0.73
C VAL A 31 -6.72 0.79 0.48
N LEU A 32 -6.14 0.88 -0.72
CA LEU A 32 -5.26 2.00 -1.04
C LEU A 32 -6.02 3.32 -1.07
N ASP A 33 -7.27 3.32 -1.53
CA ASP A 33 -8.10 4.52 -1.53
C ASP A 33 -8.37 5.00 -0.10
N GLN A 34 -8.58 4.08 0.82
CA GLN A 34 -8.74 4.43 2.23
C GLN A 34 -7.45 5.04 2.80
N ALA A 35 -6.31 4.50 2.43
CA ALA A 35 -5.03 5.02 2.88
C ALA A 35 -4.81 6.46 2.38
N VAL A 36 -5.17 6.73 1.12
CA VAL A 36 -5.08 8.08 0.56
C VAL A 36 -6.03 9.02 1.29
N ALA A 37 -7.25 8.57 1.58
CA ALA A 37 -8.22 9.38 2.33
C ALA A 37 -7.69 9.74 3.72
N ALA A 38 -6.94 8.83 4.33
CA ALA A 38 -6.37 9.07 5.66
C ALA A 38 -5.13 9.96 5.63
N HIS A 39 -4.29 9.86 4.61
CA HIS A 39 -2.97 10.48 4.60
C HIS A 39 -2.77 11.57 3.54
N GLY A 40 -3.62 11.64 2.54
CA GLY A 40 -3.65 12.75 1.60
C GLY A 40 -2.80 12.58 0.34
N ALA A 41 -2.60 13.68 -0.35
CA ALA A 41 -2.03 13.72 -1.70
C ALA A 41 -0.57 13.24 -1.76
N GLY A 42 0.19 13.42 -0.70
CA GLY A 42 1.57 12.94 -0.67
C GLY A 42 1.65 11.43 -0.83
N LEU A 43 0.79 10.71 -0.11
CA LEU A 43 0.72 9.26 -0.25
C LEU A 43 0.16 8.87 -1.62
N ALA A 44 -0.84 9.59 -2.12
CA ALA A 44 -1.40 9.31 -3.44
C ALA A 44 -0.32 9.34 -4.52
N ARG A 45 0.59 10.31 -4.46
CA ARG A 45 1.69 10.42 -5.41
C ARG A 45 2.63 9.22 -5.33
N VAL A 46 2.97 8.79 -4.13
CA VAL A 46 3.83 7.63 -3.94
C VAL A 46 3.15 6.38 -4.48
N LEU A 47 1.87 6.18 -4.19
CA LEU A 47 1.14 5.01 -4.64
C LEU A 47 1.03 4.93 -6.16
N SER A 48 1.03 6.07 -6.84
CA SER A 48 0.92 6.09 -8.30
C SER A 48 2.10 5.45 -9.01
N VAL A 49 3.25 5.34 -8.34
CA VAL A 49 4.47 4.76 -8.92
C VAL A 49 4.98 3.57 -8.13
N ALA A 50 4.30 3.18 -7.07
CA ALA A 50 4.75 2.08 -6.23
C ALA A 50 4.36 0.72 -6.81
N SER A 51 5.05 -0.30 -6.36
CA SER A 51 4.64 -1.69 -6.57
C SER A 51 3.98 -2.19 -5.30
N PHE A 52 3.12 -3.18 -5.44
CA PHE A 52 2.39 -3.74 -4.30
C PHE A 52 2.59 -5.24 -4.23
N LEU A 53 2.85 -5.73 -3.03
CA LEU A 53 2.87 -7.16 -2.75
C LEU A 53 1.72 -7.48 -1.81
N VAL A 54 1.02 -8.57 -2.10
CA VAL A 54 0.01 -9.12 -1.20
C VAL A 54 0.48 -10.49 -0.80
N ASP A 55 0.78 -10.67 0.47
CA ASP A 55 1.36 -11.90 1.02
C ASP A 55 2.57 -12.36 0.20
N GLY A 56 3.41 -11.41 -0.18
CA GLY A 56 4.64 -11.67 -0.89
C GLY A 56 4.52 -11.77 -2.40
N VAL A 57 3.32 -11.66 -2.95
CA VAL A 57 3.06 -11.81 -4.39
C VAL A 57 2.74 -10.46 -5.01
N ARG A 58 3.44 -10.11 -6.08
CA ARG A 58 3.20 -8.85 -6.79
C ARG A 58 1.78 -8.83 -7.36
N THR A 59 1.08 -7.75 -7.11
CA THR A 59 -0.37 -7.70 -7.30
C THR A 59 -0.82 -6.33 -7.77
N GLY A 60 -1.88 -6.29 -8.55
CA GLY A 60 -2.49 -5.04 -9.01
C GLY A 60 -3.69 -4.63 -8.17
N ARG A 61 -4.21 -3.46 -8.46
CA ARG A 61 -5.28 -2.85 -7.65
C ARG A 61 -6.60 -3.63 -7.67
N ASP A 62 -6.87 -4.40 -8.71
CA ASP A 62 -8.12 -5.17 -8.82
C ASP A 62 -8.10 -6.48 -8.04
N ALA A 63 -6.99 -6.84 -7.46
CA ALA A 63 -6.88 -8.11 -6.76
C ALA A 63 -7.79 -8.15 -5.54
N ALA A 64 -8.49 -9.27 -5.38
CA ALA A 64 -9.28 -9.51 -4.18
C ALA A 64 -8.37 -9.83 -3.01
N LEU A 65 -8.73 -9.35 -1.83
CA LEU A 65 -7.93 -9.56 -0.62
C LEU A 65 -8.61 -10.55 0.30
N ALA A 66 -7.83 -11.47 0.84
CA ALA A 66 -8.31 -12.39 1.87
C ALA A 66 -8.18 -11.73 3.24
N ASP A 67 -9.03 -12.14 4.16
CA ASP A 67 -8.94 -11.68 5.54
C ASP A 67 -7.59 -12.08 6.13
N GLY A 68 -6.92 -11.15 6.77
CA GLY A 68 -5.58 -11.38 7.33
C GLY A 68 -4.43 -11.14 6.37
N ALA A 69 -4.70 -10.72 5.14
CA ALA A 69 -3.64 -10.47 4.16
C ALA A 69 -2.72 -9.32 4.61
N THR A 70 -1.47 -9.40 4.16
CA THR A 70 -0.50 -8.31 4.36
C THR A 70 -0.19 -7.69 3.01
N VAL A 71 -0.42 -6.38 2.92
CA VAL A 71 -0.10 -5.58 1.75
C VAL A 71 1.19 -4.83 2.01
N GLU A 72 2.15 -4.91 1.09
CA GLU A 72 3.38 -4.12 1.20
C GLU A 72 3.43 -3.09 0.08
N VAL A 73 3.68 -1.85 0.43
CA VAL A 73 3.79 -0.74 -0.52
C VAL A 73 5.27 -0.46 -0.72
N LEU A 74 5.76 -0.70 -1.93
CA LEU A 74 7.17 -0.60 -2.27
C LEU A 74 7.37 0.50 -3.32
N PRO A 75 7.80 1.70 -2.91
CA PRO A 75 8.12 2.74 -3.88
C PRO A 75 9.32 2.35 -4.74
N PRO A 76 9.47 2.93 -5.90
CA PRO A 76 10.65 2.63 -6.71
C PRO A 76 11.92 3.14 -6.01
N PHE A 77 13.00 2.42 -6.23
CA PHE A 77 14.31 2.83 -5.69
C PHE A 77 15.00 3.71 -6.72
N ALA A 78 14.41 4.83 -6.96
CA ALA A 78 14.84 5.69 -8.04
C ALA A 78 16.29 6.12 -7.92
N GLY A 79 16.73 6.37 -6.73
CA GLY A 79 18.10 6.79 -6.53
C GLY A 79 19.07 5.65 -6.49
N GLY A 80 18.58 4.51 -6.17
CA GLY A 80 19.41 3.35 -5.97
C GLY A 80 19.91 2.76 -7.23
N SER A 81 19.44 3.22 -8.27
CA SER A 81 19.90 2.60 -9.41
C SER A 81 21.00 3.27 -10.04
N ARG A 82 21.22 3.39 -9.58
CA ARG A 82 21.98 3.96 -10.06
C ARG A 82 22.67 4.26 -10.11
#